data_a3d87cb65c77cfba85d25e62d7da2426
#
_entry.id   a3d87cb65c77cfba85d25e62d7da2426
#
_cell.length_a   1.000
_cell.length_b   1.000
_cell.length_c   1.000
_cell.angle_alpha   90.00
_cell.angle_beta   90.00
_cell.angle_gamma   90.00
#
_symmetry.space_group_name_H-M   'P 1'
#
loop_
_entity.id
_entity.type
_entity.pdbx_description
1 polymer ?
#
loop_
_entity_poly.entity_id
_entity_poly.type
_entity_poly.pdbx_seq_one_letter_code
_entity_poly.pdbx_strand_id
1 'polypeptide(L)'
;MNNKIYIFSALLLLAACGGSGDSKETQFYKKQETIPEKLEVSIEASGVIEAISSVEIKSKASGEVLFLGAEVGDFVDKGFMLAQIDQRTANNIVDQTKSDLEAANVRLVNAESQYDRGIELHKQSSISDKDFEDIKENYAQAKSTLVRNEVSYENAKISLDDTEVKSPIDGTVISRPVEVGQVISSPTSAFGEGSILMTMADLSKVRVRALVDEIDVGKVEIGQSVSIKVAAYRDKEFIGTVSKIEPKAYIQQNVTTFPVLIDIDNKENLLLIGMNTDVVIQILNKNVSLSFPTMSLRTRKDIYTAAAVLDINKETIDDFLKDSVDGENFNRFIVIKDSKKGPNLSWVKVGVSDLYNVEVVEGLNEGDVVYILPSKSLFDYQERFKERVSGSFSFG
;
A
#
# COMPACT_ATOMS: atom_id res chain seq x y z
N MET A 1 -48.92 19.74 -54.63
CA MET A 1 -49.55 20.96 -55.21
C MET A 1 -48.72 22.14 -54.86
N ASN A 2 -48.25 22.82 -55.92
CA ASN A 2 -47.65 24.18 -56.05
C ASN A 2 -46.41 24.50 -55.25
N ASN A 3 -45.25 24.45 -55.89
CA ASN A 3 -44.64 25.42 -56.80
C ASN A 3 -44.74 26.89 -56.35
N LYS A 4 -43.57 27.48 -56.00
CA LYS A 4 -43.07 28.69 -56.70
C LYS A 4 -41.60 28.99 -56.37
N ILE A 5 -40.83 28.84 -57.40
CA ILE A 5 -39.56 29.40 -57.75
C ILE A 5 -39.59 30.93 -57.63
N TYR A 6 -38.58 31.55 -56.97
CA TYR A 6 -38.12 32.91 -57.33
C TYR A 6 -36.62 32.92 -57.39
N ILE A 7 -36.14 32.86 -58.62
CA ILE A 7 -34.86 33.35 -59.08
C ILE A 7 -34.96 34.88 -59.10
N PHE A 8 -34.08 35.60 -58.43
CA PHE A 8 -33.82 36.98 -58.74
C PHE A 8 -32.30 37.26 -58.67
N SER A 9 -31.83 37.56 -59.84
CA SER A 9 -30.55 38.11 -60.27
C SER A 9 -30.30 39.48 -59.68
N ALA A 10 -29.03 39.77 -59.39
CA ALA A 10 -28.31 41.07 -59.62
C ALA A 10 -27.06 41.07 -58.75
N LEU A 11 -25.93 40.94 -59.33
CA LEU A 11 -25.06 41.90 -59.97
C LEU A 11 -24.50 43.01 -59.04
N LEU A 12 -23.20 42.92 -58.84
CA LEU A 12 -22.22 43.99 -58.62
C LEU A 12 -22.48 44.99 -57.49
N LEU A 13 -21.56 44.93 -56.51
CA LEU A 13 -20.85 46.11 -56.01
C LEU A 13 -19.49 45.70 -55.45
N LEU A 14 -18.47 45.80 -56.23
CA LEU A 14 -17.07 45.95 -55.84
C LEU A 14 -16.97 47.30 -55.12
N ALA A 15 -16.97 47.28 -53.81
CA ALA A 15 -16.48 48.40 -53.01
C ALA A 15 -15.18 47.93 -52.35
N ALA A 16 -14.09 48.40 -52.89
CA ALA A 16 -12.78 48.40 -52.27
C ALA A 16 -12.86 49.19 -50.96
N CYS A 17 -12.85 48.53 -49.83
CA CYS A 17 -12.41 49.07 -48.59
C CYS A 17 -11.05 48.51 -48.28
N GLY A 18 -10.04 49.32 -48.54
CA GLY A 18 -8.71 49.14 -47.94
C GLY A 18 -8.84 49.28 -46.41
N GLY A 19 -9.06 48.16 -45.75
CA GLY A 19 -8.83 48.04 -44.33
C GLY A 19 -7.36 47.71 -44.18
N SER A 20 -6.58 48.64 -43.61
CA SER A 20 -5.29 48.34 -43.02
C SER A 20 -5.50 47.20 -42.01
N GLY A 21 -5.21 45.99 -42.47
CA GLY A 21 -5.17 44.84 -41.58
C GLY A 21 -4.04 45.08 -40.60
N ASP A 22 -4.40 45.44 -39.39
CA ASP A 22 -3.54 45.21 -38.22
C ASP A 22 -3.21 43.73 -38.25
N SER A 23 -2.05 43.39 -38.79
CA SER A 23 -1.44 42.08 -38.61
C SER A 23 -1.19 41.96 -37.11
N LYS A 24 -2.15 41.40 -36.35
CA LYS A 24 -1.87 40.89 -35.02
C LYS A 24 -0.70 39.92 -35.21
N GLU A 25 0.50 40.40 -34.94
CA GLU A 25 1.67 39.52 -34.77
C GLU A 25 1.25 38.43 -33.83
N THR A 26 1.23 37.23 -34.30
CA THR A 26 0.94 36.05 -33.46
C THR A 26 2.07 35.96 -32.46
N GLN A 27 1.84 36.48 -31.26
CA GLN A 27 2.81 36.42 -30.18
C GLN A 27 3.02 34.96 -29.83
N PHE A 28 4.20 34.41 -30.10
CA PHE A 28 4.58 33.03 -29.82
C PHE A 28 4.99 32.81 -28.35
N TYR A 29 4.70 33.75 -27.49
CA TYR A 29 5.03 33.70 -26.06
C TYR A 29 3.85 34.16 -25.20
N LYS A 30 3.84 33.69 -23.97
CA LYS A 30 2.99 34.22 -22.91
C LYS A 30 3.86 34.89 -21.85
N LYS A 31 3.27 35.82 -21.10
CA LYS A 31 3.90 36.46 -19.96
C LYS A 31 3.15 36.03 -18.75
N GLN A 32 3.85 35.70 -17.66
CA GLN A 32 3.27 35.35 -16.36
C GLN A 32 4.04 36.02 -15.27
N GLU A 33 3.29 36.55 -14.29
CA GLU A 33 3.81 37.17 -13.10
C GLU A 33 4.20 36.10 -12.08
N THR A 34 5.30 36.33 -11.36
CA THR A 34 5.69 35.49 -10.23
C THR A 34 4.82 35.82 -9.03
N ILE A 35 4.13 34.81 -8.52
CA ILE A 35 3.17 34.95 -7.42
C ILE A 35 3.47 33.94 -6.30
N PRO A 36 3.06 34.25 -5.06
CA PRO A 36 3.04 33.22 -4.00
C PRO A 36 2.02 32.15 -4.37
N GLU A 37 2.38 30.89 -4.22
CA GLU A 37 1.51 29.77 -4.58
C GLU A 37 1.71 28.59 -3.65
N LYS A 38 0.73 27.70 -3.61
CA LYS A 38 0.81 26.42 -2.93
C LYS A 38 1.24 25.35 -3.92
N LEU A 39 2.44 24.82 -3.75
CA LEU A 39 2.92 23.70 -4.55
C LEU A 39 2.51 22.39 -3.89
N GLU A 40 1.84 21.54 -4.67
CA GLU A 40 1.41 20.21 -4.25
C GLU A 40 2.04 19.17 -5.17
N VAL A 41 2.87 18.32 -4.59
CA VAL A 41 3.43 17.17 -5.30
C VAL A 41 2.78 15.92 -4.73
N SER A 42 2.14 15.16 -5.58
CA SER A 42 1.49 13.89 -5.22
C SER A 42 1.92 12.78 -6.17
N ILE A 43 1.86 11.56 -5.66
CA ILE A 43 2.08 10.35 -6.43
C ILE A 43 0.76 9.58 -6.45
N GLU A 44 0.33 9.20 -7.65
CA GLU A 44 -0.85 8.36 -7.84
C GLU A 44 -0.43 6.91 -7.97
N ALA A 45 -1.13 6.02 -7.30
CA ALA A 45 -0.92 4.59 -7.41
C ALA A 45 -2.23 3.83 -7.23
N SER A 46 -2.32 2.64 -7.81
CA SER A 46 -3.45 1.73 -7.58
C SER A 46 -3.10 0.73 -6.50
N GLY A 47 -4.10 0.33 -5.73
CA GLY A 47 -3.92 -0.62 -4.64
C GLY A 47 -5.14 -1.49 -4.38
N VAL A 48 -5.00 -2.40 -3.44
CA VAL A 48 -6.06 -3.30 -2.99
C VAL A 48 -6.16 -3.24 -1.47
N ILE A 49 -7.38 -3.27 -0.96
CA ILE A 49 -7.63 -3.30 0.48
C ILE A 49 -7.35 -4.71 1.01
N GLU A 50 -6.51 -4.78 2.04
CA GLU A 50 -6.16 -6.01 2.77
C GLU A 50 -6.45 -5.83 4.26
N ALA A 51 -6.65 -6.95 4.97
CA ALA A 51 -6.63 -6.90 6.43
C ALA A 51 -5.21 -6.62 6.93
N ILE A 52 -5.09 -5.89 8.04
CA ILE A 52 -3.79 -5.70 8.71
C ILE A 52 -3.27 -7.05 9.22
N SER A 53 -4.18 -7.86 9.77
CA SER A 53 -3.89 -9.20 10.26
C SER A 53 -5.05 -10.13 9.93
N SER A 54 -4.73 -11.27 9.33
CA SER A 54 -5.68 -12.35 9.11
C SER A 54 -5.15 -13.62 9.75
N VAL A 55 -6.04 -14.42 10.33
CA VAL A 55 -5.70 -15.67 10.98
C VAL A 55 -6.45 -16.82 10.31
N GLU A 56 -5.71 -17.79 9.80
CA GLU A 56 -6.27 -19.05 9.33
C GLU A 56 -6.49 -19.99 10.52
N ILE A 57 -7.73 -20.35 10.76
CA ILE A 57 -8.12 -21.30 11.78
C ILE A 57 -8.03 -22.69 11.19
N LYS A 58 -7.06 -23.45 11.65
CA LYS A 58 -6.84 -24.86 11.24
C LYS A 58 -7.26 -25.79 12.38
N SER A 59 -7.81 -26.95 12.03
CA SER A 59 -8.13 -27.97 13.04
C SER A 59 -6.86 -28.64 13.54
N LYS A 60 -6.77 -28.83 14.85
CA LYS A 60 -5.74 -29.67 15.48
C LYS A 60 -6.20 -31.13 15.60
N ALA A 61 -7.50 -31.38 15.59
CA ALA A 61 -8.08 -32.72 15.60
C ALA A 61 -8.48 -33.17 14.18
N SER A 62 -8.49 -34.49 13.94
CA SER A 62 -9.02 -35.10 12.72
C SER A 62 -10.37 -35.73 13.01
N GLY A 63 -11.31 -35.63 12.08
CA GLY A 63 -12.64 -36.19 12.22
C GLY A 63 -13.68 -35.51 11.34
N GLU A 64 -14.94 -35.89 11.52
CA GLU A 64 -16.08 -35.27 10.84
C GLU A 64 -16.46 -33.96 11.54
N VAL A 65 -16.73 -32.90 10.80
CA VAL A 65 -17.27 -31.63 11.30
C VAL A 65 -18.74 -31.80 11.64
N LEU A 66 -19.08 -31.79 12.91
CA LEU A 66 -20.48 -31.98 13.39
C LEU A 66 -21.26 -30.67 13.45
N PHE A 67 -20.55 -29.56 13.72
CA PHE A 67 -21.17 -28.25 13.91
C PHE A 67 -20.22 -27.14 13.46
N LEU A 68 -20.79 -26.08 12.89
CA LEU A 68 -20.13 -24.83 12.55
C LEU A 68 -20.93 -23.69 13.17
N GLY A 69 -20.27 -22.88 14.02
CA GLY A 69 -20.90 -21.85 14.85
C GLY A 69 -21.00 -20.48 14.21
N ALA A 70 -20.32 -20.24 13.06
CA ALA A 70 -20.31 -18.95 12.40
C ALA A 70 -20.34 -19.10 10.88
N GLU A 71 -20.94 -18.12 10.22
CA GLU A 71 -20.97 -17.99 8.76
C GLU A 71 -20.02 -16.87 8.28
N VAL A 72 -19.78 -16.83 6.97
CA VAL A 72 -18.98 -15.76 6.34
C VAL A 72 -19.72 -14.43 6.52
N GLY A 73 -19.02 -13.45 7.08
CA GLY A 73 -19.57 -12.14 7.41
C GLY A 73 -19.92 -11.94 8.89
N ASP A 74 -19.99 -13.02 9.68
CA ASP A 74 -20.28 -12.91 11.12
C ASP A 74 -19.08 -12.36 11.89
N PHE A 75 -19.36 -11.45 12.82
CA PHE A 75 -18.41 -11.02 13.83
C PHE A 75 -18.49 -11.96 15.03
N VAL A 76 -17.36 -12.43 15.50
CA VAL A 76 -17.25 -13.32 16.66
C VAL A 76 -16.18 -12.84 17.61
N ASP A 77 -16.45 -13.02 18.91
CA ASP A 77 -15.52 -12.70 19.98
C ASP A 77 -14.50 -13.82 20.17
N LYS A 78 -13.35 -13.48 20.73
CA LYS A 78 -12.33 -14.45 21.14
C LYS A 78 -12.91 -15.49 22.10
N GLY A 79 -12.65 -16.78 21.82
CA GLY A 79 -13.17 -17.91 22.60
C GLY A 79 -14.54 -18.41 22.13
N PHE A 80 -15.18 -17.75 21.17
CA PHE A 80 -16.41 -18.25 20.55
C PHE A 80 -16.15 -19.59 19.86
N MET A 81 -17.08 -20.54 19.98
CA MET A 81 -16.97 -21.87 19.38
C MET A 81 -17.28 -21.79 17.87
N LEU A 82 -16.23 -21.95 17.06
CA LEU A 82 -16.31 -21.88 15.59
C LEU A 82 -16.71 -23.20 14.95
N ALA A 83 -16.19 -24.30 15.48
CA ALA A 83 -16.49 -25.64 14.95
C ALA A 83 -16.38 -26.70 16.04
N GLN A 84 -17.16 -27.78 15.88
CA GLN A 84 -17.06 -28.98 16.70
C GLN A 84 -16.80 -30.18 15.79
N ILE A 85 -15.74 -30.92 16.11
CA ILE A 85 -15.34 -32.16 15.46
C ILE A 85 -15.83 -33.34 16.25
N ASP A 86 -16.01 -34.50 15.63
CA ASP A 86 -16.47 -35.70 16.27
C ASP A 86 -15.57 -36.07 17.48
N GLN A 87 -16.18 -36.03 18.65
CA GLN A 87 -15.52 -36.22 19.96
C GLN A 87 -15.51 -37.65 20.45
N ARG A 88 -16.25 -38.58 19.79
CA ARG A 88 -16.48 -39.93 20.28
C ARG A 88 -15.17 -40.65 20.60
N THR A 89 -14.21 -40.60 19.68
CA THR A 89 -12.92 -41.27 19.87
C THR A 89 -12.09 -40.61 20.98
N ALA A 90 -12.05 -39.28 21.01
CA ALA A 90 -11.33 -38.55 22.05
C ALA A 90 -11.90 -38.79 23.45
N ASN A 91 -13.22 -38.80 23.61
CA ASN A 91 -13.90 -39.11 24.89
C ASN A 91 -13.54 -40.53 25.36
N ASN A 92 -13.57 -41.53 24.45
CA ASN A 92 -13.21 -42.92 24.84
C ASN A 92 -11.78 -43.01 25.34
N ILE A 93 -10.84 -42.25 24.73
CA ILE A 93 -9.43 -42.21 25.18
C ILE A 93 -9.30 -41.53 26.53
N VAL A 94 -10.05 -40.48 26.81
CA VAL A 94 -10.09 -39.79 28.10
C VAL A 94 -10.60 -40.75 29.18
N ASP A 95 -11.69 -41.47 28.93
CA ASP A 95 -12.25 -42.42 29.88
C ASP A 95 -11.30 -43.60 30.18
N GLN A 96 -10.62 -44.11 29.14
CA GLN A 96 -9.62 -45.15 29.28
C GLN A 96 -8.43 -44.68 30.13
N THR A 97 -7.82 -43.56 29.76
CA THR A 97 -6.63 -43.03 30.46
C THR A 97 -6.95 -42.60 31.89
N LYS A 98 -8.16 -42.13 32.14
CA LYS A 98 -8.68 -41.84 33.49
C LYS A 98 -8.71 -43.12 34.35
N SER A 99 -9.22 -44.21 33.80
CA SER A 99 -9.28 -45.52 34.53
C SER A 99 -7.87 -46.05 34.80
N ASP A 100 -6.93 -45.90 33.87
CA ASP A 100 -5.53 -46.29 34.04
C ASP A 100 -4.85 -45.45 35.16
N LEU A 101 -5.14 -44.14 35.21
CA LEU A 101 -4.66 -43.22 36.23
C LEU A 101 -5.20 -43.61 37.62
N GLU A 102 -6.49 -43.91 37.73
CA GLU A 102 -7.13 -44.35 38.99
C GLU A 102 -6.48 -45.66 39.49
N ALA A 103 -6.26 -46.64 38.58
CA ALA A 103 -5.58 -47.89 38.93
C ALA A 103 -4.12 -47.66 39.36
N ALA A 104 -3.39 -46.75 38.72
CA ALA A 104 -2.02 -46.41 39.10
C ALA A 104 -1.96 -45.72 40.49
N ASN A 105 -2.93 -44.86 40.79
CA ASN A 105 -3.05 -44.21 42.08
C ASN A 105 -3.25 -45.22 43.20
N VAL A 106 -4.16 -46.18 43.02
CA VAL A 106 -4.37 -47.28 44.01
C VAL A 106 -3.10 -48.10 44.22
N ARG A 107 -2.36 -48.40 43.14
CA ARG A 107 -1.08 -49.12 43.25
C ARG A 107 -0.05 -48.32 44.06
N LEU A 108 0.05 -47.00 43.84
CA LEU A 108 0.98 -46.13 44.57
C LEU A 108 0.60 -46.12 46.08
N VAL A 109 -0.67 -45.93 46.45
CA VAL A 109 -1.14 -45.91 47.84
C VAL A 109 -0.77 -47.24 48.54
N ASN A 110 -0.95 -48.37 47.84
CA ASN A 110 -0.58 -49.67 48.40
C ASN A 110 0.95 -49.80 48.56
N ALA A 111 1.74 -49.39 47.58
CA ALA A 111 3.20 -49.44 47.61
C ALA A 111 3.77 -48.49 48.68
N GLU A 112 3.19 -47.30 48.87
CA GLU A 112 3.55 -46.34 49.90
C GLU A 112 3.28 -46.93 51.31
N SER A 113 2.11 -47.53 51.52
CA SER A 113 1.80 -48.19 52.77
C SER A 113 2.73 -49.39 53.09
N GLN A 114 3.21 -50.09 52.03
CA GLN A 114 4.22 -51.16 52.21
C GLN A 114 5.60 -50.58 52.53
N TYR A 115 5.97 -49.46 51.87
CA TYR A 115 7.23 -48.80 52.12
C TYR A 115 7.32 -48.23 53.54
N ASP A 116 6.28 -47.56 54.01
CA ASP A 116 6.20 -47.08 55.41
C ASP A 116 6.36 -48.17 56.42
N ARG A 117 5.64 -49.29 56.25
CA ARG A 117 5.82 -50.45 57.08
C ARG A 117 7.23 -51.06 57.01
N GLY A 118 7.81 -51.08 55.76
CA GLY A 118 9.17 -51.56 55.53
C GLY A 118 10.20 -50.75 56.30
N ILE A 119 10.07 -49.42 56.34
CA ILE A 119 10.92 -48.51 57.11
C ILE A 119 10.96 -48.95 58.62
N GLU A 120 9.80 -49.18 59.20
CA GLU A 120 9.71 -49.54 60.62
C GLU A 120 10.31 -50.92 60.87
N LEU A 121 10.04 -51.93 60.03
CA LEU A 121 10.58 -53.26 60.13
C LEU A 121 12.09 -53.31 59.96
N HIS A 122 12.63 -52.53 59.01
CA HIS A 122 14.07 -52.44 58.76
C HIS A 122 14.78 -51.75 59.95
N LYS A 123 14.24 -50.70 60.53
CA LYS A 123 14.76 -50.07 61.76
C LYS A 123 14.85 -51.03 62.91
N GLN A 124 13.90 -51.99 62.99
CA GLN A 124 13.85 -53.04 64.02
C GLN A 124 14.70 -54.29 63.67
N SER A 125 15.48 -54.25 62.54
CA SER A 125 16.23 -55.35 62.01
C SER A 125 15.40 -56.61 61.73
N SER A 126 14.10 -56.46 61.43
CA SER A 126 13.16 -57.54 61.20
C SER A 126 13.08 -57.96 59.71
N ILE A 127 13.69 -57.20 58.79
CA ILE A 127 13.82 -57.56 57.41
C ILE A 127 15.26 -57.28 56.97
N SER A 128 15.71 -57.98 55.88
CA SER A 128 17.05 -57.75 55.29
C SER A 128 17.16 -56.43 54.51
N ASP A 129 18.38 -55.92 54.33
CA ASP A 129 18.67 -54.74 53.47
C ASP A 129 18.11 -54.96 52.07
N LYS A 130 18.27 -56.14 51.51
CA LYS A 130 17.73 -56.49 50.20
C LYS A 130 16.23 -56.39 50.09
N ASP A 131 15.51 -56.96 51.08
CA ASP A 131 14.04 -56.89 51.13
C ASP A 131 13.53 -55.47 51.24
N PHE A 132 14.27 -54.59 51.95
CA PHE A 132 13.94 -53.22 52.10
C PHE A 132 14.21 -52.45 50.76
N GLU A 133 15.33 -52.76 50.07
CA GLU A 133 15.64 -52.19 48.76
C GLU A 133 14.57 -52.60 47.73
N ASP A 134 14.09 -53.83 47.70
CA ASP A 134 13.02 -54.29 46.81
C ASP A 134 11.68 -53.56 47.10
N ILE A 135 11.33 -53.29 48.35
CA ILE A 135 10.15 -52.51 48.72
C ILE A 135 10.29 -51.04 48.23
N LYS A 136 11.48 -50.45 48.40
CA LYS A 136 11.79 -49.10 47.97
C LYS A 136 11.73 -48.95 46.44
N GLU A 137 12.26 -49.94 45.71
CA GLU A 137 12.16 -49.99 44.24
C GLU A 137 10.70 -50.08 43.78
N ASN A 138 9.88 -50.91 44.39
CA ASN A 138 8.46 -51.06 44.10
C ASN A 138 7.69 -49.73 44.29
N TYR A 139 7.97 -49.00 45.39
CA TYR A 139 7.39 -47.69 45.64
C TYR A 139 7.80 -46.68 44.56
N ALA A 140 9.11 -46.64 44.22
CA ALA A 140 9.62 -45.76 43.19
C ALA A 140 9.01 -46.06 41.79
N GLN A 141 8.84 -47.35 41.47
CA GLN A 141 8.20 -47.81 40.26
C GLN A 141 6.70 -47.44 40.19
N ALA A 142 5.98 -47.63 41.29
CA ALA A 142 4.55 -47.25 41.38
C ALA A 142 4.38 -45.72 41.19
N LYS A 143 5.25 -44.94 41.82
CA LYS A 143 5.27 -43.47 41.69
C LYS A 143 5.54 -43.04 40.22
N SER A 144 6.54 -43.64 39.58
CA SER A 144 6.85 -43.37 38.19
C SER A 144 5.69 -43.75 37.24
N THR A 145 4.97 -44.84 37.56
CA THR A 145 3.81 -45.29 36.77
C THR A 145 2.63 -44.34 36.93
N LEU A 146 2.39 -43.80 38.14
CA LEU A 146 1.37 -42.77 38.34
C LEU A 146 1.65 -41.53 37.46
N VAL A 147 2.86 -40.99 37.53
CA VAL A 147 3.23 -39.80 36.74
C VAL A 147 3.04 -40.02 35.24
N ARG A 148 3.40 -41.20 34.71
CA ARG A 148 3.16 -41.53 33.31
C ARG A 148 1.68 -41.53 32.95
N ASN A 149 0.83 -42.13 33.77
CA ASN A 149 -0.62 -42.19 33.51
C ASN A 149 -1.28 -40.82 33.70
N GLU A 150 -0.77 -39.98 34.61
CA GLU A 150 -1.22 -38.60 34.79
C GLU A 150 -0.96 -37.78 33.51
N VAL A 151 0.27 -37.86 32.96
CA VAL A 151 0.62 -37.22 31.68
C VAL A 151 -0.22 -37.77 30.52
N SER A 152 -0.48 -39.10 30.48
CA SER A 152 -1.31 -39.70 29.45
C SER A 152 -2.76 -39.21 29.51
N TYR A 153 -3.32 -39.08 30.67
CA TYR A 153 -4.67 -38.53 30.88
C TYR A 153 -4.76 -37.06 30.50
N GLU A 154 -3.76 -36.25 30.85
CA GLU A 154 -3.74 -34.85 30.50
C GLU A 154 -3.60 -34.66 28.95
N ASN A 155 -2.78 -35.47 28.28
CA ASN A 155 -2.70 -35.48 26.83
C ASN A 155 -4.02 -35.88 26.15
N ALA A 156 -4.74 -36.83 26.73
CA ALA A 156 -6.08 -37.19 26.23
C ALA A 156 -7.09 -36.04 26.37
N LYS A 157 -7.04 -35.31 27.48
CA LYS A 157 -7.89 -34.13 27.67
C LYS A 157 -7.57 -33.02 26.69
N ILE A 158 -6.29 -32.74 26.40
CA ILE A 158 -5.87 -31.80 25.41
C ILE A 158 -6.40 -32.21 24.02
N SER A 159 -6.31 -33.50 23.68
CA SER A 159 -6.84 -34.03 22.41
C SER A 159 -8.35 -33.89 22.29
N LEU A 160 -9.08 -34.00 23.40
CA LEU A 160 -10.52 -33.74 23.45
C LEU A 160 -10.84 -32.25 23.30
N ASP A 161 -10.12 -31.35 23.97
CA ASP A 161 -10.32 -29.90 23.87
C ASP A 161 -9.99 -29.42 22.42
N ASP A 162 -9.00 -30.01 21.75
CA ASP A 162 -8.65 -29.72 20.37
C ASP A 162 -9.77 -30.06 19.35
N THR A 163 -10.80 -30.83 19.74
CA THR A 163 -12.00 -31.10 18.92
C THR A 163 -12.99 -29.94 18.93
N GLU A 164 -12.90 -29.04 19.92
CA GLU A 164 -13.65 -27.80 19.99
C GLU A 164 -12.80 -26.66 19.53
N VAL A 165 -13.04 -26.22 18.27
CA VAL A 165 -12.26 -25.13 17.67
C VAL A 165 -12.86 -23.79 18.07
N LYS A 166 -12.10 -22.99 18.80
CA LYS A 166 -12.49 -21.67 19.31
C LYS A 166 -11.73 -20.55 18.59
N SER A 167 -12.35 -19.38 18.49
CA SER A 167 -11.71 -18.20 17.91
C SER A 167 -10.52 -17.74 18.77
N PRO A 168 -9.34 -17.56 18.20
CA PRO A 168 -8.18 -17.00 18.91
C PRO A 168 -8.21 -15.47 19.03
N ILE A 169 -9.03 -14.79 18.21
CA ILE A 169 -9.12 -13.31 18.13
C ILE A 169 -10.58 -12.87 18.07
N ASP A 170 -10.82 -11.61 18.38
CA ASP A 170 -12.06 -10.93 18.01
C ASP A 170 -11.96 -10.55 16.53
N GLY A 171 -13.01 -10.78 15.74
CA GLY A 171 -12.96 -10.47 14.30
C GLY A 171 -14.10 -11.05 13.50
N THR A 172 -14.07 -10.75 12.20
CA THR A 172 -15.08 -11.20 11.23
C THR A 172 -14.56 -12.41 10.45
N VAL A 173 -15.45 -13.39 10.23
CA VAL A 173 -15.16 -14.55 9.37
C VAL A 173 -15.16 -14.08 7.91
N ILE A 174 -14.03 -14.17 7.24
CA ILE A 174 -13.87 -13.75 5.83
C ILE A 174 -13.95 -14.90 4.83
N SER A 175 -13.68 -16.12 5.29
CA SER A 175 -13.75 -17.32 4.46
C SER A 175 -14.03 -18.55 5.31
N ARG A 176 -14.84 -19.49 4.79
CA ARG A 176 -15.19 -20.77 5.41
C ARG A 176 -15.24 -21.87 4.33
N PRO A 177 -14.08 -22.50 4.03
CA PRO A 177 -14.00 -23.51 2.97
C PRO A 177 -14.56 -24.89 3.36
N VAL A 178 -14.97 -25.11 4.61
CA VAL A 178 -15.47 -26.39 5.09
C VAL A 178 -16.98 -26.35 5.35
N GLU A 179 -17.62 -27.54 5.25
CA GLU A 179 -19.04 -27.72 5.49
C GLU A 179 -19.27 -28.78 6.60
N VAL A 180 -20.46 -28.74 7.21
CA VAL A 180 -20.90 -29.75 8.19
C VAL A 180 -21.02 -31.11 7.47
N GLY A 181 -20.53 -32.18 8.11
CA GLY A 181 -20.43 -33.52 7.54
C GLY A 181 -19.13 -33.78 6.77
N GLN A 182 -18.28 -32.79 6.57
CA GLN A 182 -17.00 -32.97 5.92
C GLN A 182 -15.98 -33.57 6.88
N VAL A 183 -15.18 -34.54 6.39
CA VAL A 183 -14.08 -35.12 7.16
C VAL A 183 -12.80 -34.27 6.92
N ILE A 184 -12.19 -33.84 8.00
CA ILE A 184 -11.00 -33.01 8.01
C ILE A 184 -9.81 -33.73 8.65
N SER A 185 -8.60 -33.28 8.30
CA SER A 185 -7.36 -33.82 8.82
C SER A 185 -6.57 -32.77 9.61
N SER A 186 -5.94 -33.24 10.70
CA SER A 186 -5.00 -32.45 11.50
C SER A 186 -3.60 -32.43 10.85
N PRO A 187 -2.85 -31.32 10.97
CA PRO A 187 -1.44 -31.27 10.57
C PRO A 187 -0.55 -32.25 11.32
N THR A 188 -0.96 -32.67 12.52
CA THR A 188 -0.20 -33.59 13.37
C THR A 188 -0.36 -35.05 12.96
N SER A 189 -1.38 -35.39 12.19
CA SER A 189 -1.72 -36.78 11.85
C SER A 189 -1.42 -37.18 10.41
N ALA A 190 -1.04 -36.24 9.52
CA ALA A 190 -0.72 -36.51 8.12
C ALA A 190 0.43 -35.60 7.63
N PHE A 191 1.14 -36.08 6.59
CA PHE A 191 2.07 -35.24 5.84
C PHE A 191 1.28 -34.19 5.04
N GLY A 192 0.88 -33.08 5.69
CA GLY A 192 0.09 -32.04 5.03
C GLY A 192 -0.10 -30.80 5.92
N GLU A 193 -0.55 -29.71 5.31
CA GLU A 193 -0.73 -28.41 6.01
C GLU A 193 -1.95 -28.37 6.96
N GLY A 194 -2.73 -29.46 7.05
CA GLY A 194 -3.99 -29.48 7.78
C GLY A 194 -5.13 -28.75 7.06
N SER A 195 -6.38 -29.07 7.40
CA SER A 195 -7.55 -28.44 6.81
C SER A 195 -7.80 -27.06 7.42
N ILE A 196 -7.90 -26.01 6.58
CA ILE A 196 -8.35 -24.69 7.00
C ILE A 196 -9.86 -24.75 7.22
N LEU A 197 -10.30 -24.41 8.41
CA LEU A 197 -11.72 -24.37 8.78
C LEU A 197 -12.34 -23.03 8.41
N MET A 198 -11.70 -21.95 8.83
CA MET A 198 -12.13 -20.57 8.61
C MET A 198 -10.93 -19.65 8.52
N THR A 199 -11.10 -18.53 7.85
CA THR A 199 -10.15 -17.41 7.91
C THR A 199 -10.87 -16.23 8.56
N MET A 200 -10.24 -15.61 9.53
CA MET A 200 -10.79 -14.47 10.27
C MET A 200 -9.86 -13.27 10.17
N ALA A 201 -10.44 -12.07 10.22
CA ALA A 201 -9.67 -10.83 10.30
C ALA A 201 -10.40 -9.78 11.14
N ASP A 202 -9.62 -8.91 11.77
CA ASP A 202 -10.13 -7.66 12.33
C ASP A 202 -10.31 -6.64 11.21
N LEU A 203 -11.55 -6.25 10.94
CA LEU A 203 -11.91 -5.28 9.90
C LEU A 203 -12.05 -3.84 10.43
N SER A 204 -11.86 -3.60 11.73
CA SER A 204 -11.92 -2.26 12.33
C SER A 204 -10.82 -1.34 11.78
N LYS A 205 -9.71 -1.93 11.39
CA LYS A 205 -8.60 -1.30 10.71
C LYS A 205 -8.20 -2.13 9.50
N VAL A 206 -8.13 -1.47 8.37
CA VAL A 206 -7.72 -2.10 7.11
C VAL A 206 -6.50 -1.39 6.56
N ARG A 207 -5.90 -1.98 5.58
CA ARG A 207 -4.69 -1.50 4.92
C ARG A 207 -4.90 -1.51 3.42
N VAL A 208 -4.42 -0.48 2.74
CA VAL A 208 -4.24 -0.53 1.30
C VAL A 208 -2.80 -0.94 1.01
N ARG A 209 -2.65 -1.94 0.17
CA ARG A 209 -1.39 -2.30 -0.45
C ARG A 209 -1.34 -1.61 -1.82
N ALA A 210 -0.72 -0.43 -1.87
CA ALA A 210 -0.56 0.36 -3.09
C ALA A 210 0.73 0.00 -3.82
N LEU A 211 0.67 -0.15 -5.14
CA LEU A 211 1.83 -0.46 -5.98
C LEU A 211 2.38 0.84 -6.57
N VAL A 212 3.45 1.36 -5.98
CA VAL A 212 4.11 2.60 -6.41
C VAL A 212 5.26 2.26 -7.36
N ASP A 213 5.40 3.04 -8.43
CA ASP A 213 6.47 2.87 -9.43
C ASP A 213 7.86 3.09 -8.81
N GLU A 214 8.88 2.38 -9.33
CA GLU A 214 10.27 2.48 -8.90
C GLU A 214 10.82 3.90 -8.96
N ILE A 215 10.39 4.70 -9.94
CA ILE A 215 10.84 6.09 -10.12
C ILE A 215 10.35 6.99 -8.99
N ASP A 216 9.19 6.68 -8.42
CA ASP A 216 8.51 7.53 -7.45
C ASP A 216 8.63 7.05 -6.00
N VAL A 217 8.89 5.76 -5.78
CA VAL A 217 8.97 5.19 -4.41
C VAL A 217 10.04 5.85 -3.55
N GLY A 218 11.13 6.33 -4.17
CA GLY A 218 12.20 7.05 -3.47
C GLY A 218 11.79 8.40 -2.87
N LYS A 219 10.60 8.93 -3.24
CA LYS A 219 10.04 10.18 -2.71
C LYS A 219 9.02 9.92 -1.60
N VAL A 220 8.57 8.66 -1.42
CA VAL A 220 7.59 8.29 -0.42
C VAL A 220 8.25 8.10 0.94
N GLU A 221 7.68 8.70 1.97
CA GLU A 221 8.15 8.60 3.34
C GLU A 221 7.04 8.08 4.27
N ILE A 222 7.45 7.36 5.32
CA ILE A 222 6.53 6.89 6.34
C ILE A 222 5.92 8.08 7.06
N GLY A 223 4.60 8.04 7.31
CA GLY A 223 3.86 9.11 7.97
C GLY A 223 3.19 10.10 7.02
N GLN A 224 3.44 10.01 5.71
CA GLN A 224 2.76 10.86 4.73
C GLN A 224 1.25 10.55 4.68
N SER A 225 0.46 11.61 4.51
CA SER A 225 -0.99 11.52 4.34
C SER A 225 -1.34 11.04 2.94
N VAL A 226 -2.33 10.18 2.86
CA VAL A 226 -2.80 9.57 1.60
C VAL A 226 -4.30 9.77 1.48
N SER A 227 -4.73 10.31 0.36
CA SER A 227 -6.12 10.31 -0.07
C SER A 227 -6.41 9.02 -0.84
N ILE A 228 -7.49 8.35 -0.46
CA ILE A 228 -7.85 7.03 -0.99
C ILE A 228 -9.26 7.09 -1.54
N LYS A 229 -9.41 6.77 -2.81
CA LYS A 229 -10.69 6.63 -3.50
C LYS A 229 -10.95 5.17 -3.78
N VAL A 230 -12.07 4.67 -3.27
CA VAL A 230 -12.48 3.28 -3.47
C VAL A 230 -13.49 3.23 -4.62
N ALA A 231 -13.31 2.31 -5.55
CA ALA A 231 -14.17 2.20 -6.74
C ALA A 231 -15.66 2.01 -6.40
N ALA A 232 -15.96 1.40 -5.24
CA ALA A 232 -17.32 1.19 -4.74
C ALA A 232 -17.97 2.46 -4.15
N TYR A 233 -17.19 3.45 -3.72
CA TYR A 233 -17.66 4.67 -3.02
C TYR A 233 -17.06 5.92 -3.66
N ARG A 234 -17.48 6.24 -4.89
CA ARG A 234 -16.88 7.32 -5.70
C ARG A 234 -16.99 8.72 -5.10
N ASP A 235 -18.04 8.94 -4.31
CA ASP A 235 -18.32 10.25 -3.68
C ASP A 235 -17.71 10.37 -2.29
N LYS A 236 -17.01 9.33 -1.81
CA LYS A 236 -16.41 9.30 -0.47
C LYS A 236 -14.88 9.14 -0.60
N GLU A 237 -14.18 10.04 0.05
CA GLU A 237 -12.73 10.02 0.16
C GLU A 237 -12.33 9.53 1.55
N PHE A 238 -11.43 8.57 1.60
CA PHE A 238 -10.88 8.03 2.84
C PHE A 238 -9.47 8.57 3.01
N ILE A 239 -9.11 8.85 4.24
CA ILE A 239 -7.77 9.33 4.57
C ILE A 239 -7.02 8.21 5.27
N GLY A 240 -5.84 7.94 4.77
CA GLY A 240 -4.90 6.98 5.34
C GLY A 240 -3.52 7.60 5.58
N THR A 241 -2.64 6.80 6.15
CA THR A 241 -1.25 7.20 6.41
C THR A 241 -0.31 6.09 5.95
N VAL A 242 0.80 6.46 5.29
CA VAL A 242 1.85 5.52 4.92
C VAL A 242 2.46 4.93 6.19
N SER A 243 2.26 3.62 6.39
CA SER A 243 2.77 2.91 7.57
C SER A 243 4.09 2.21 7.30
N LYS A 244 4.27 1.69 6.06
CA LYS A 244 5.47 0.94 5.70
C LYS A 244 5.66 0.91 4.18
N ILE A 245 6.93 0.85 3.75
CA ILE A 245 7.33 0.54 2.37
C ILE A 245 7.98 -0.84 2.38
N GLU A 246 7.49 -1.76 1.55
CA GLU A 246 8.08 -3.09 1.45
C GLU A 246 9.36 -3.04 0.59
N PRO A 247 10.47 -3.64 1.07
CA PRO A 247 11.76 -3.56 0.35
C PRO A 247 11.83 -4.51 -0.85
N LYS A 248 10.84 -5.37 -1.05
CA LYS A 248 10.78 -6.33 -2.15
C LYS A 248 9.94 -5.77 -3.30
N ALA A 249 10.56 -5.59 -4.45
CA ALA A 249 9.86 -5.19 -5.66
C ALA A 249 8.88 -6.26 -6.17
N TYR A 250 7.79 -5.79 -6.75
CA TYR A 250 6.83 -6.58 -7.50
C TYR A 250 7.01 -6.28 -8.98
N ILE A 251 7.28 -7.30 -9.79
CA ILE A 251 7.46 -7.14 -11.23
C ILE A 251 6.26 -7.78 -11.92
N GLN A 252 5.46 -6.96 -12.57
CA GLN A 252 4.30 -7.40 -13.33
C GLN A 252 4.34 -6.75 -14.72
N GLN A 253 4.23 -7.55 -15.79
CA GLN A 253 4.25 -7.06 -17.17
C GLN A 253 5.41 -6.11 -17.49
N ASN A 254 6.62 -6.42 -17.00
CA ASN A 254 7.83 -5.59 -17.13
C ASN A 254 7.79 -4.21 -16.43
N VAL A 255 6.83 -3.97 -15.55
CA VAL A 255 6.80 -2.79 -14.68
C VAL A 255 7.27 -3.20 -13.29
N THR A 256 8.26 -2.48 -12.78
CA THR A 256 8.78 -2.67 -11.42
C THR A 256 8.05 -1.72 -10.47
N THR A 257 7.33 -2.28 -9.50
CA THR A 257 6.63 -1.52 -8.48
C THR A 257 7.03 -1.96 -7.08
N PHE A 258 6.92 -1.06 -6.12
CA PHE A 258 7.14 -1.35 -4.70
C PHE A 258 5.84 -1.20 -3.93
N PRO A 259 5.46 -2.21 -3.13
CA PRO A 259 4.27 -2.10 -2.29
C PRO A 259 4.48 -1.07 -1.16
N VAL A 260 3.61 -0.09 -1.13
CA VAL A 260 3.48 0.87 -0.04
C VAL A 260 2.23 0.53 0.75
N LEU A 261 2.40 0.29 2.05
CA LEU A 261 1.32 -0.07 2.95
C LEU A 261 0.76 1.18 3.61
N ILE A 262 -0.55 1.38 3.48
CA ILE A 262 -1.26 2.55 3.94
C ILE A 262 -2.35 2.10 4.90
N ASP A 263 -2.26 2.46 6.15
CA ASP A 263 -3.23 2.08 7.17
C ASP A 263 -4.41 3.07 7.20
N ILE A 264 -5.63 2.52 7.33
CA ILE A 264 -6.89 3.26 7.29
C ILE A 264 -7.78 2.80 8.44
N ASP A 265 -8.38 3.74 9.15
CA ASP A 265 -9.46 3.45 10.12
C ASP A 265 -10.77 3.15 9.39
N ASN A 266 -11.33 1.97 9.63
CA ASN A 266 -12.58 1.50 9.01
C ASN A 266 -13.74 1.46 10.02
N LYS A 267 -13.94 2.54 10.78
CA LYS A 267 -14.94 2.62 11.86
C LYS A 267 -16.38 2.35 11.41
N GLU A 268 -16.68 2.65 10.15
CA GLU A 268 -18.01 2.43 9.57
C GLU A 268 -18.17 1.05 8.92
N ASN A 269 -17.14 0.21 8.94
CA ASN A 269 -17.10 -1.12 8.30
C ASN A 269 -17.50 -1.11 6.81
N LEU A 270 -17.26 -0.02 6.10
CA LEU A 270 -17.57 0.13 4.68
C LEU A 270 -16.51 -0.51 3.77
N LEU A 271 -15.26 -0.53 4.24
CA LEU A 271 -14.14 -1.03 3.45
C LEU A 271 -14.02 -2.54 3.64
N LEU A 272 -14.19 -3.28 2.54
CA LEU A 272 -14.08 -4.73 2.52
C LEU A 272 -12.76 -5.16 1.87
N ILE A 273 -12.23 -6.28 2.33
CA ILE A 273 -11.00 -6.88 1.79
C ILE A 273 -11.21 -7.23 0.30
N GLY A 274 -10.20 -6.95 -0.52
CA GLY A 274 -10.24 -7.19 -1.96
C GLY A 274 -10.81 -6.03 -2.80
N MET A 275 -11.28 -4.94 -2.19
CA MET A 275 -11.70 -3.75 -2.94
C MET A 275 -10.49 -3.07 -3.59
N ASN A 276 -10.66 -2.66 -4.86
CA ASN A 276 -9.68 -1.86 -5.57
C ASN A 276 -9.78 -0.39 -5.19
N THR A 277 -8.63 0.26 -5.08
CA THR A 277 -8.50 1.65 -4.68
C THR A 277 -7.51 2.39 -5.56
N ASP A 278 -7.76 3.68 -5.77
CA ASP A 278 -6.79 4.63 -6.29
C ASP A 278 -6.33 5.50 -5.12
N VAL A 279 -5.03 5.59 -4.95
CA VAL A 279 -4.40 6.32 -3.85
C VAL A 279 -3.60 7.50 -4.38
N VAL A 280 -3.69 8.61 -3.67
CA VAL A 280 -2.92 9.84 -3.94
C VAL A 280 -2.07 10.13 -2.71
N ILE A 281 -0.79 9.83 -2.78
CA ILE A 281 0.18 10.04 -1.70
C ILE A 281 0.68 11.48 -1.78
N GLN A 282 0.51 12.26 -0.73
CA GLN A 282 0.97 13.64 -0.66
C GLN A 282 2.44 13.68 -0.27
N ILE A 283 3.32 13.96 -1.26
CA ILE A 283 4.76 14.03 -1.05
C ILE A 283 5.14 15.40 -0.49
N LEU A 284 4.59 16.45 -1.06
CA LEU A 284 4.85 17.81 -0.66
C LEU A 284 3.57 18.63 -0.69
N ASN A 285 3.38 19.39 0.37
CA ASN A 285 2.33 20.40 0.46
C ASN A 285 2.97 21.63 1.11
N LYS A 286 3.55 22.52 0.28
CA LYS A 286 4.32 23.65 0.74
C LYS A 286 3.80 24.96 0.15
N ASN A 287 3.51 25.93 1.00
CA ASN A 287 3.30 27.30 0.55
C ASN A 287 4.67 27.91 0.24
N VAL A 288 4.89 28.26 -1.02
CA VAL A 288 6.11 28.92 -1.45
C VAL A 288 5.88 30.42 -1.62
N SER A 289 6.90 31.19 -1.24
CA SER A 289 6.81 32.65 -1.29
C SER A 289 6.72 33.17 -2.73
N LEU A 290 7.33 32.43 -3.66
CA LEU A 290 7.36 32.80 -5.09
C LEU A 290 7.36 31.52 -5.94
N SER A 291 6.50 31.48 -6.93
CA SER A 291 6.48 30.44 -7.97
C SER A 291 6.35 31.04 -9.37
N PHE A 292 6.73 30.28 -10.37
CA PHE A 292 6.47 30.57 -11.76
C PHE A 292 6.42 29.29 -12.59
N PRO A 293 5.85 29.33 -13.82
CA PRO A 293 5.72 28.12 -14.64
C PRO A 293 7.04 27.48 -15.00
N THR A 294 7.15 26.18 -14.78
CA THR A 294 8.33 25.36 -15.14
C THR A 294 8.73 25.50 -16.61
N MET A 295 7.75 25.76 -17.48
CA MET A 295 7.97 26.00 -18.92
C MET A 295 8.79 27.27 -19.21
N SER A 296 9.00 28.15 -18.26
CA SER A 296 9.85 29.36 -18.41
C SER A 296 11.33 29.08 -18.16
N LEU A 297 11.66 27.91 -17.57
CA LEU A 297 13.04 27.51 -17.30
C LEU A 297 13.78 27.19 -18.59
N ARG A 298 15.04 27.67 -18.69
CA ARG A 298 15.94 27.38 -19.83
C ARG A 298 17.30 26.92 -19.30
N THR A 299 17.86 25.98 -20.02
CA THR A 299 19.25 25.57 -19.83
C THR A 299 20.20 26.45 -20.65
N ARG A 300 21.50 26.38 -20.40
CA ARG A 300 22.52 27.07 -21.22
C ARG A 300 22.44 26.70 -22.69
N LYS A 301 21.94 25.51 -23.03
CA LYS A 301 21.80 25.04 -24.42
C LYS A 301 20.55 25.58 -25.13
N ASP A 302 19.44 25.65 -24.34
CA ASP A 302 18.12 25.99 -24.89
C ASP A 302 17.87 27.50 -24.98
N ILE A 303 18.66 28.30 -24.25
CA ILE A 303 18.45 29.76 -24.17
C ILE A 303 18.58 30.47 -25.52
N TYR A 304 19.47 30.00 -26.37
CA TYR A 304 19.68 30.62 -27.69
C TYR A 304 18.42 30.56 -28.57
N THR A 305 17.73 29.41 -28.57
CA THR A 305 16.49 29.25 -29.34
C THR A 305 15.34 30.05 -28.72
N ALA A 306 15.24 30.07 -27.38
CA ALA A 306 14.22 30.82 -26.67
C ALA A 306 14.42 32.34 -26.83
N ALA A 307 15.62 32.82 -26.77
CA ALA A 307 15.99 34.22 -26.91
C ALA A 307 15.78 34.77 -28.34
N ALA A 308 15.97 33.91 -29.35
CA ALA A 308 15.67 34.24 -30.73
C ALA A 308 14.20 34.61 -30.98
N VAL A 309 13.27 34.01 -30.24
CA VAL A 309 11.83 34.36 -30.32
C VAL A 309 11.53 35.78 -29.83
N LEU A 310 12.41 36.34 -29.02
CA LEU A 310 12.30 37.68 -28.43
C LEU A 310 13.31 38.66 -29.00
N ASP A 311 13.93 38.35 -30.13
CA ASP A 311 14.97 39.17 -30.84
C ASP A 311 16.16 39.57 -29.95
N ILE A 312 16.51 38.71 -28.95
CA ILE A 312 17.68 38.90 -28.11
C ILE A 312 18.95 38.51 -28.91
N ASN A 313 19.91 39.44 -29.04
CA ASN A 313 21.13 39.19 -29.76
C ASN A 313 22.01 38.12 -29.12
N LYS A 314 22.62 37.27 -29.97
CA LYS A 314 23.51 36.18 -29.53
C LYS A 314 24.69 36.68 -28.69
N GLU A 315 25.27 37.84 -29.02
CA GLU A 315 26.34 38.47 -28.26
C GLU A 315 25.93 38.76 -26.79
N THR A 316 24.69 39.24 -26.59
CA THR A 316 24.14 39.50 -25.27
C THR A 316 24.01 38.21 -24.43
N ILE A 317 23.65 37.09 -25.08
CA ILE A 317 23.56 35.78 -24.43
C ILE A 317 24.96 35.29 -24.07
N ASP A 318 25.92 35.39 -24.98
CA ASP A 318 27.29 34.94 -24.78
C ASP A 318 27.96 35.74 -23.62
N ASP A 319 27.75 37.05 -23.57
CA ASP A 319 28.26 37.88 -22.47
C ASP A 319 27.59 37.55 -21.14
N PHE A 320 26.27 37.35 -21.13
CA PHE A 320 25.56 36.89 -19.91
C PHE A 320 26.06 35.54 -19.38
N LEU A 321 26.39 34.62 -20.29
CA LEU A 321 26.90 33.28 -19.93
C LEU A 321 28.37 33.31 -19.47
N LYS A 322 29.18 34.29 -19.92
CA LYS A 322 30.57 34.49 -19.46
C LYS A 322 30.64 35.06 -18.03
N ASP A 323 29.71 35.96 -17.70
CA ASP A 323 29.65 36.59 -16.36
C ASP A 323 29.20 35.63 -15.22
N SER A 324 28.80 34.41 -15.55
CA SER A 324 28.41 33.40 -14.58
C SER A 324 29.64 32.68 -14.05
N VAL A 325 30.08 33.10 -12.86
CA VAL A 325 31.09 32.42 -12.06
C VAL A 325 30.70 30.96 -11.77
N ASP A 326 31.62 30.09 -12.09
CA ASP A 326 31.70 28.65 -11.92
C ASP A 326 30.80 27.99 -10.85
N GLY A 327 30.20 26.92 -11.28
CA GLY A 327 29.61 25.86 -10.50
C GLY A 327 28.41 25.25 -11.23
N GLU A 328 28.57 24.03 -11.72
CA GLU A 328 27.45 23.16 -12.09
C GLU A 328 26.56 22.89 -10.86
N ASN A 329 25.81 23.91 -10.43
CA ASN A 329 24.73 23.73 -9.50
C ASN A 329 23.52 23.23 -10.28
N PHE A 330 23.15 21.97 -10.11
CA PHE A 330 22.02 21.31 -10.77
C PHE A 330 20.68 22.05 -10.67
N ASN A 331 20.57 23.04 -9.76
CA ASN A 331 19.32 23.80 -9.51
C ASN A 331 19.39 25.25 -10.02
N ARG A 332 20.33 25.61 -10.92
CA ARG A 332 20.40 26.94 -11.56
C ARG A 332 19.96 26.88 -13.00
N PHE A 333 18.97 27.70 -13.32
CA PHE A 333 18.38 27.83 -14.65
C PHE A 333 18.39 29.29 -15.09
N ILE A 334 18.08 29.53 -16.34
CA ILE A 334 17.94 30.85 -16.91
C ILE A 334 16.48 31.12 -17.21
N VAL A 335 15.99 32.29 -16.84
CA VAL A 335 14.68 32.79 -17.26
C VAL A 335 14.83 34.09 -18.00
N ILE A 336 13.90 34.39 -18.89
CA ILE A 336 13.82 35.69 -19.55
C ILE A 336 12.72 36.46 -18.85
N LYS A 337 13.08 37.55 -18.16
CA LYS A 337 12.13 38.43 -17.50
C LYS A 337 11.83 39.67 -18.28
N ASP A 338 10.60 40.18 -18.16
CA ASP A 338 10.19 41.44 -18.75
C ASP A 338 10.72 42.59 -17.88
N SER A 339 11.42 43.53 -18.48
CA SER A 339 11.87 44.71 -17.79
C SER A 339 11.49 45.95 -18.56
N LYS A 340 11.55 47.15 -17.91
CA LYS A 340 11.25 48.44 -18.55
C LYS A 340 12.11 48.72 -19.82
N LYS A 341 13.24 48.02 -19.98
CA LYS A 341 14.15 48.12 -21.11
C LYS A 341 13.98 46.99 -22.14
N GLY A 342 12.97 46.10 -21.95
CA GLY A 342 12.73 44.92 -22.77
C GLY A 342 13.11 43.58 -22.09
N PRO A 343 13.09 42.48 -22.85
CA PRO A 343 13.44 41.17 -22.33
C PRO A 343 14.88 41.12 -21.79
N ASN A 344 15.05 40.60 -20.60
CA ASN A 344 16.37 40.49 -19.92
C ASN A 344 16.57 39.10 -19.32
N LEU A 345 17.81 38.59 -19.44
CA LEU A 345 18.21 37.30 -18.91
C LEU A 345 18.50 37.41 -17.42
N SER A 346 18.02 36.44 -16.64
CA SER A 346 18.27 36.33 -15.20
C SER A 346 18.57 34.90 -14.80
N TRP A 347 19.61 34.71 -13.97
CA TRP A 347 19.86 33.45 -13.33
C TRP A 347 18.85 33.27 -12.18
N VAL A 348 18.24 32.08 -12.13
CA VAL A 348 17.35 31.71 -11.05
C VAL A 348 17.83 30.41 -10.40
N LYS A 349 17.78 30.36 -9.09
CA LYS A 349 17.92 29.16 -8.31
C LYS A 349 16.53 28.68 -7.93
N VAL A 350 16.22 27.45 -8.31
CA VAL A 350 14.92 26.85 -8.09
C VAL A 350 14.94 25.86 -6.94
N GLY A 351 13.82 25.74 -6.25
CA GLY A 351 13.61 24.79 -5.18
C GLY A 351 12.75 23.61 -5.66
N VAL A 352 11.68 23.35 -4.92
CA VAL A 352 10.72 22.28 -5.25
C VAL A 352 9.85 22.70 -6.43
N SER A 353 9.44 21.72 -7.22
CA SER A 353 8.53 21.92 -8.35
C SER A 353 7.43 20.87 -8.36
N ASP A 354 6.28 21.26 -8.84
CA ASP A 354 5.24 20.35 -9.31
C ASP A 354 5.32 20.21 -10.85
N LEU A 355 4.26 19.67 -11.46
CA LEU A 355 4.22 19.49 -12.92
C LEU A 355 4.16 20.84 -13.70
N TYR A 356 3.65 21.89 -13.08
CA TYR A 356 3.33 23.16 -13.74
C TYR A 356 4.21 24.30 -13.27
N ASN A 357 4.48 24.38 -11.98
CA ASN A 357 5.15 25.49 -11.33
C ASN A 357 6.40 25.06 -10.56
N VAL A 358 7.29 26.00 -10.35
CA VAL A 358 8.55 25.79 -9.61
C VAL A 358 8.76 26.90 -8.61
N GLU A 359 9.27 26.54 -7.43
CA GLU A 359 9.65 27.47 -6.37
C GLU A 359 10.87 28.29 -6.80
N VAL A 360 10.82 29.60 -6.59
CA VAL A 360 11.97 30.50 -6.70
C VAL A 360 12.65 30.58 -5.34
N VAL A 361 13.93 30.21 -5.28
CA VAL A 361 14.76 30.39 -4.10
C VAL A 361 15.54 31.69 -4.19
N GLU A 362 16.10 32.01 -5.38
CA GLU A 362 16.90 33.22 -5.63
C GLU A 362 16.75 33.65 -7.10
N GLY A 363 16.84 34.95 -7.37
CA GLY A 363 16.99 35.50 -8.72
C GLY A 363 15.76 36.20 -9.30
N LEU A 364 14.59 36.06 -8.68
CA LEU A 364 13.37 36.81 -9.02
C LEU A 364 12.72 37.38 -7.76
N ASN A 365 11.93 38.45 -7.94
CA ASN A 365 11.15 39.08 -6.89
C ASN A 365 9.65 38.91 -7.19
N GLU A 366 8.81 39.11 -6.17
CA GLU A 366 7.36 39.14 -6.32
C GLU A 366 6.94 40.22 -7.32
N GLY A 367 6.07 39.85 -8.28
CA GLY A 367 5.64 40.71 -9.35
C GLY A 367 6.58 40.79 -10.55
N ASP A 368 7.72 40.11 -10.54
CA ASP A 368 8.52 39.97 -11.75
C ASP A 368 7.73 39.17 -12.82
N VAL A 369 7.73 39.65 -14.04
CA VAL A 369 7.05 39.01 -15.17
C VAL A 369 8.04 38.16 -15.95
N VAL A 370 7.77 36.88 -16.12
CA VAL A 370 8.61 35.96 -16.88
C VAL A 370 7.95 35.58 -18.22
N TYR A 371 8.78 35.32 -19.24
CA TYR A 371 8.32 34.86 -20.55
C TYR A 371 8.19 33.34 -20.54
N ILE A 372 7.03 32.84 -20.95
CA ILE A 372 6.78 31.43 -21.26
C ILE A 372 6.93 31.26 -22.75
N LEU A 373 7.95 30.55 -23.17
CA LEU A 373 8.34 30.38 -24.58
C LEU A 373 8.12 28.93 -25.01
N PRO A 374 7.79 28.66 -26.28
CA PRO A 374 7.67 27.29 -26.78
C PRO A 374 9.01 26.54 -26.70
N SER A 375 8.91 25.21 -26.60
CA SER A 375 10.10 24.36 -26.71
C SER A 375 10.73 24.45 -28.10
N LYS A 376 12.04 24.16 -28.21
CA LYS A 376 12.77 24.15 -29.47
C LYS A 376 12.07 23.32 -30.55
N SER A 377 11.59 22.14 -30.20
CA SER A 377 10.90 21.24 -31.13
C SER A 377 9.59 21.84 -31.67
N LEU A 378 8.85 22.58 -30.86
CA LEU A 378 7.63 23.25 -31.30
C LEU A 378 7.91 24.44 -32.17
N PHE A 379 8.98 25.20 -31.86
CA PHE A 379 9.45 26.32 -32.67
C PHE A 379 9.91 25.86 -34.05
N ASP A 380 10.79 24.87 -34.13
CA ASP A 380 11.29 24.29 -35.39
C ASP A 380 10.15 23.68 -36.24
N TYR A 381 9.11 23.14 -35.60
CA TYR A 381 7.93 22.65 -36.32
C TYR A 381 7.11 23.77 -36.90
N GLN A 382 6.93 24.88 -36.18
CA GLN A 382 6.19 26.06 -36.66
C GLN A 382 6.93 26.80 -37.78
N GLU A 383 8.26 26.92 -37.71
CA GLU A 383 9.06 27.47 -38.78
C GLU A 383 8.94 26.64 -40.06
N ARG A 384 9.11 25.34 -39.97
CA ARG A 384 8.93 24.42 -41.11
C ARG A 384 7.52 24.46 -41.67
N PHE A 385 6.51 24.68 -40.84
CA PHE A 385 5.14 24.86 -41.32
C PHE A 385 4.95 26.18 -42.04
N LYS A 386 5.51 27.30 -41.53
CA LYS A 386 5.51 28.60 -42.21
C LYS A 386 6.20 28.54 -43.55
N GLU A 387 7.37 27.93 -43.64
CA GLU A 387 8.11 27.76 -44.92
C GLU A 387 7.31 26.94 -45.94
N ARG A 388 6.62 25.89 -45.52
CA ARG A 388 5.73 25.10 -46.38
C ARG A 388 4.55 25.90 -46.91
N VAL A 389 3.94 26.72 -46.05
CA VAL A 389 2.78 27.53 -46.41
C VAL A 389 3.21 28.71 -47.31
N SER A 390 4.32 29.39 -47.00
CA SER A 390 4.85 30.50 -47.83
C SER A 390 5.39 30.02 -49.17
N GLY A 391 6.02 28.83 -49.21
CA GLY A 391 6.47 28.22 -50.47
C GLY A 391 5.34 27.73 -51.37
N SER A 392 4.14 27.47 -50.81
CA SER A 392 2.96 27.07 -51.59
C SER A 392 2.24 28.23 -52.31
N PHE A 393 2.52 29.47 -51.93
CA PHE A 393 1.91 30.67 -52.59
C PHE A 393 2.79 31.32 -53.63
N SER A 394 3.95 30.76 -54.00
CA SER A 394 4.90 31.34 -54.99
C SER A 394 4.82 30.68 -56.35
N PHE A 395 3.75 29.98 -56.70
CA PHE A 395 3.48 29.53 -58.08
C PHE A 395 2.06 29.94 -58.46
N GLY A 396 1.96 31.12 -59.06
CA GLY A 396 0.77 31.59 -59.71
C GLY A 396 1.14 32.82 -60.61
#